data_ca582a89bb0b6b880f057b320e195a69
#
_entry.id   ca582a89bb0b6b880f057b320e195a69
#
_cell.length_a   1.000
_cell.length_b   1.000
_cell.length_c   1.000
_cell.angle_alpha   90.00
_cell.angle_beta   90.00
_cell.angle_gamma   90.00
#
_symmetry.space_group_name_H-M   'P 1'
#
loop_
_entity.id
_entity.type
_entity.pdbx_description
1 polymer ?
#
loop_
_entity_poly.entity_id
_entity_poly.type
_entity_poly.pdbx_seq_one_letter_code
_entity_poly.pdbx_strand_id
1 'polypeptide(L)'
;SDAIHSNEAIVACIRRSLGDAGLPEDAIQLITDTSRETTTAFMKMNEYVDVLIPRGGAGLIRAVVNNSTIPVIETGTGNCHIFVDESADLDMAVNIILNAKTQRVGVCNACESLVVHEKIKDALLPVLSAKLRAKDVEIRADEKALPLVQDGVPATDEDWGREYLDYIISVKTVSSVDEAIA
;
A
#
# COMPACT_ATOMS: atom_id res chain seq x y z
N SER A 1 19.22 0.57 2.09
CA SER A 1 18.46 0.65 0.83
C SER A 1 18.95 -0.40 -0.15
N ASP A 2 18.06 -1.16 -0.76
CA ASP A 2 18.42 -2.18 -1.76
C ASP A 2 18.95 -1.56 -3.07
N ALA A 3 18.76 -0.26 -3.24
CA ALA A 3 19.13 0.51 -4.43
C ALA A 3 20.25 1.54 -4.15
N ILE A 4 21.20 1.24 -3.26
CA ILE A 4 22.21 2.23 -2.83
C ILE A 4 23.02 2.78 -4.02
N HIS A 5 23.46 1.95 -4.95
CA HIS A 5 24.23 2.39 -6.12
C HIS A 5 23.43 3.32 -7.05
N SER A 6 22.12 3.07 -7.20
CA SER A 6 21.23 3.98 -7.95
C SER A 6 21.08 5.32 -7.24
N ASN A 7 20.95 5.28 -5.90
CA ASN A 7 20.86 6.50 -5.10
C ASN A 7 22.16 7.32 -5.18
N GLU A 8 23.32 6.69 -5.11
CA GLU A 8 24.64 7.34 -5.28
C GLU A 8 24.74 8.04 -6.65
N ALA A 9 24.35 7.35 -7.73
CA ALA A 9 24.38 7.90 -9.08
C ALA A 9 23.42 9.10 -9.25
N ILE A 10 22.21 8.98 -8.70
CA ILE A 10 21.19 10.06 -8.75
C ILE A 10 21.66 11.27 -7.95
N VAL A 11 22.14 11.08 -6.73
CA VAL A 11 22.60 12.18 -5.86
C VAL A 11 23.83 12.87 -6.50
N ALA A 12 24.78 12.12 -7.05
CA ALA A 12 25.90 12.69 -7.77
C ALA A 12 25.48 13.54 -8.99
N CYS A 13 24.43 13.11 -9.71
CA CYS A 13 23.89 13.89 -10.81
C CYS A 13 23.23 15.19 -10.32
N ILE A 14 22.41 15.11 -9.28
CA ILE A 14 21.73 16.28 -8.70
C ILE A 14 22.75 17.29 -8.17
N ARG A 15 23.77 16.85 -7.44
CA ARG A 15 24.84 17.73 -6.89
C ARG A 15 25.55 18.50 -7.99
N ARG A 16 25.94 17.83 -9.09
CA ARG A 16 26.54 18.52 -10.25
C ARG A 16 25.61 19.58 -10.83
N SER A 17 24.33 19.23 -11.04
CA SER A 17 23.33 20.16 -11.57
C SER A 17 23.11 21.37 -10.67
N LEU A 18 23.18 21.20 -9.34
CA LEU A 18 23.14 22.30 -8.39
C LEU A 18 24.35 23.23 -8.57
N GLY A 19 25.58 22.67 -8.66
CA GLY A 19 26.79 23.43 -8.92
C GLY A 19 26.74 24.22 -10.24
N ASP A 20 26.29 23.59 -11.33
CA ASP A 20 26.11 24.22 -12.64
C ASP A 20 25.08 25.37 -12.58
N ALA A 21 24.09 25.28 -11.71
CA ALA A 21 23.10 26.32 -11.46
C ALA A 21 23.55 27.41 -10.46
N GLY A 22 24.76 27.32 -9.91
CA GLY A 22 25.26 28.24 -8.89
C GLY A 22 24.64 28.06 -7.50
N LEU A 23 24.06 26.88 -7.23
CA LEU A 23 23.50 26.53 -5.94
C LEU A 23 24.48 25.65 -5.14
N PRO A 24 24.38 25.61 -3.79
CA PRO A 24 25.23 24.78 -2.98
C PRO A 24 25.02 23.28 -3.31
N GLU A 25 26.08 22.60 -3.68
CA GLU A 25 26.05 21.16 -3.95
C GLU A 25 25.63 20.33 -2.71
N ASP A 26 25.93 20.84 -1.51
CA ASP A 26 25.58 20.20 -0.23
C ASP A 26 24.12 20.36 0.17
N ALA A 27 23.29 21.03 -0.66
CA ALA A 27 21.83 21.08 -0.45
C ALA A 27 21.18 19.68 -0.51
N ILE A 28 21.85 18.71 -1.16
CA ILE A 28 21.46 17.30 -1.11
C ILE A 28 22.64 16.42 -0.70
N GLN A 29 22.40 15.50 0.22
CA GLN A 29 23.42 14.60 0.74
C GLN A 29 22.87 13.17 0.81
N LEU A 30 23.75 12.18 0.80
CA LEU A 30 23.42 10.77 0.92
C LEU A 30 24.27 10.12 2.00
N ILE A 31 23.62 9.45 2.95
CA ILE A 31 24.28 8.54 3.88
C ILE A 31 24.48 7.21 3.15
N THR A 32 25.73 6.85 2.88
CA THR A 32 26.08 5.64 2.10
C THR A 32 26.12 4.38 2.95
N ASP A 33 26.33 4.52 4.27
CA ASP A 33 26.24 3.38 5.19
C ASP A 33 24.80 2.93 5.37
N THR A 34 24.50 1.70 4.94
CA THR A 34 23.17 1.10 4.98
C THR A 34 22.92 0.28 6.25
N SER A 35 23.82 0.33 7.24
CA SER A 35 23.68 -0.42 8.49
C SER A 35 22.49 0.07 9.34
N ARG A 36 21.97 -0.81 10.18
CA ARG A 36 20.91 -0.45 11.14
C ARG A 36 21.45 0.48 12.24
N GLU A 37 22.70 0.31 12.60
CA GLU A 37 23.42 1.12 13.58
C GLU A 37 23.45 2.58 13.14
N THR A 38 23.85 2.86 11.90
CA THR A 38 23.86 4.21 11.32
C THR A 38 22.45 4.80 11.26
N THR A 39 21.45 4.01 10.85
CA THR A 39 20.05 4.47 10.86
C THR A 39 19.59 4.86 12.26
N THR A 40 19.93 4.05 13.28
CA THR A 40 19.58 4.32 14.68
C THR A 40 20.28 5.56 15.22
N ALA A 41 21.56 5.74 14.88
CA ALA A 41 22.34 6.93 15.27
C ALA A 41 21.73 8.19 14.62
N PHE A 42 21.37 8.12 13.33
CA PHE A 42 20.76 9.23 12.60
C PHE A 42 19.45 9.70 13.23
N MET A 43 18.61 8.78 13.74
CA MET A 43 17.36 9.11 14.42
C MET A 43 17.54 9.95 15.71
N LYS A 44 18.77 10.07 16.22
CA LYS A 44 19.12 10.81 17.44
C LYS A 44 19.79 12.16 17.16
N MET A 45 19.98 12.53 15.90
CA MET A 45 20.70 13.74 15.49
C MET A 45 19.81 14.99 15.47
N ASN A 46 19.02 15.20 16.52
CA ASN A 46 18.12 16.36 16.62
C ASN A 46 18.83 17.73 16.69
N GLU A 47 20.16 17.76 16.88
CA GLU A 47 20.96 18.99 16.78
C GLU A 47 21.23 19.41 15.32
N TYR A 48 21.08 18.47 14.37
CA TYR A 48 21.43 18.67 12.96
C TYR A 48 20.26 18.45 12.00
N VAL A 49 19.19 17.79 12.47
CA VAL A 49 18.06 17.39 11.65
C VAL A 49 16.75 17.86 12.27
N ASP A 50 16.02 18.66 11.53
CA ASP A 50 14.75 19.27 11.97
C ASP A 50 13.55 18.30 11.88
N VAL A 51 13.53 17.41 10.87
CA VAL A 51 12.41 16.50 10.63
C VAL A 51 12.87 15.23 9.92
N LEU A 52 12.25 14.10 10.27
CA LEU A 52 12.39 12.83 9.59
C LEU A 52 11.10 12.48 8.83
N ILE A 53 11.25 12.05 7.58
CA ILE A 53 10.15 11.56 6.74
C ILE A 53 10.49 10.12 6.32
N PRO A 54 10.13 9.11 7.13
CA PRO A 54 10.47 7.73 6.82
C PRO A 54 9.67 7.21 5.61
N ARG A 55 10.38 6.44 4.77
CA ARG A 55 9.79 5.72 3.65
C ARG A 55 10.20 4.26 3.71
N GLY A 56 9.25 3.36 3.67
CA GLY A 56 9.47 1.91 3.74
C GLY A 56 8.28 1.18 4.33
N GLY A 57 8.44 -0.09 4.65
CA GLY A 57 7.38 -0.90 5.23
C GLY A 57 7.04 -0.49 6.68
N ALA A 58 5.87 -0.92 7.16
CA ALA A 58 5.32 -0.57 8.48
C ALA A 58 6.29 -0.82 9.65
N GLY A 59 7.17 -1.83 9.54
CA GLY A 59 8.18 -2.13 10.56
C GLY A 59 9.22 -1.02 10.71
N LEU A 60 9.71 -0.47 9.59
CA LEU A 60 10.65 0.65 9.60
C LEU A 60 9.99 1.92 10.15
N ILE A 61 8.79 2.24 9.66
CA ILE A 61 8.05 3.43 10.10
C ILE A 61 7.83 3.39 11.61
N ARG A 62 7.34 2.27 12.15
CA ARG A 62 7.18 2.09 13.60
C ARG A 62 8.49 2.20 14.37
N ALA A 63 9.60 1.67 13.83
CA ALA A 63 10.90 1.76 14.46
C ALA A 63 11.37 3.22 14.54
N VAL A 64 11.17 4.02 13.48
CA VAL A 64 11.50 5.46 13.46
C VAL A 64 10.65 6.21 14.46
N VAL A 65 9.33 6.06 14.45
CA VAL A 65 8.41 6.75 15.37
C VAL A 65 8.74 6.45 16.84
N ASN A 66 9.03 5.19 17.16
CA ASN A 66 9.28 4.78 18.54
C ASN A 66 10.68 5.14 19.07
N ASN A 67 11.65 5.35 18.18
CA ASN A 67 13.06 5.52 18.59
C ASN A 67 13.65 6.89 18.25
N SER A 68 12.99 7.70 17.41
CA SER A 68 13.53 9.00 17.02
C SER A 68 13.39 10.03 18.14
N THR A 69 14.41 10.89 18.29
CA THR A 69 14.33 12.14 19.06
C THR A 69 14.05 13.34 18.16
N ILE A 70 14.06 13.13 16.85
CA ILE A 70 13.73 14.13 15.83
C ILE A 70 12.23 14.04 15.55
N PRO A 71 11.50 15.15 15.33
CA PRO A 71 10.13 15.14 14.88
C PRO A 71 9.94 14.27 13.62
N VAL A 72 8.90 13.42 13.58
CA VAL A 72 8.66 12.49 12.50
C VAL A 72 7.35 12.83 11.80
N ILE A 73 7.41 12.95 10.46
CA ILE A 73 6.21 12.98 9.62
C ILE A 73 6.08 11.60 8.98
N GLU A 74 5.19 10.78 9.51
CA GLU A 74 4.96 9.43 9.01
C GLU A 74 3.78 9.34 8.05
N THR A 75 3.80 8.31 7.20
CA THR A 75 2.64 7.86 6.43
C THR A 75 2.16 6.53 6.99
N GLY A 76 0.84 6.34 7.04
CA GLY A 76 0.26 5.04 7.37
C GLY A 76 0.52 3.97 6.29
N THR A 77 0.07 2.76 6.55
CA THR A 77 0.00 1.68 5.56
C THR A 77 -1.06 2.00 4.51
N GLY A 78 -0.78 1.68 3.24
CA GLY A 78 -1.74 1.82 2.16
C GLY A 78 -2.72 0.64 2.17
N ASN A 79 -4.00 0.88 2.42
CA ASN A 79 -5.04 -0.13 2.25
C ASN A 79 -6.17 0.48 1.41
N CYS A 80 -6.04 0.37 0.09
CA CYS A 80 -7.02 0.91 -0.82
C CYS A 80 -8.25 0.00 -0.90
N HIS A 81 -9.41 0.60 -0.65
CA HIS A 81 -10.71 -0.06 -0.72
C HIS A 81 -11.47 0.35 -1.97
N ILE A 82 -12.23 -0.58 -2.54
CA ILE A 82 -13.26 -0.30 -3.52
C ILE A 82 -14.60 -0.73 -2.92
N PHE A 83 -15.55 0.20 -2.82
CA PHE A 83 -16.93 -0.12 -2.48
C PHE A 83 -17.77 -0.20 -3.76
N VAL A 84 -18.51 -1.30 -3.93
CA VAL A 84 -19.44 -1.47 -5.02
C VAL A 84 -20.86 -1.38 -4.48
N ASP A 85 -21.50 -0.24 -4.75
CA ASP A 85 -22.87 0.08 -4.33
C ASP A 85 -23.93 -0.71 -5.12
N GLU A 86 -25.14 -0.83 -4.56
CA GLU A 86 -26.26 -1.52 -5.22
C GLU A 86 -26.64 -0.93 -6.59
N SER A 87 -26.34 0.34 -6.82
CA SER A 87 -26.61 1.05 -8.08
C SER A 87 -25.50 0.98 -9.11
N ALA A 88 -24.40 0.28 -8.81
CA ALA A 88 -23.22 0.24 -9.68
C ALA A 88 -23.47 -0.49 -10.99
N ASP A 89 -22.86 -0.01 -12.07
CA ASP A 89 -22.69 -0.77 -13.31
C ASP A 89 -21.70 -1.92 -13.07
N LEU A 90 -22.17 -3.15 -13.16
CA LEU A 90 -21.38 -4.33 -12.81
C LEU A 90 -20.20 -4.57 -13.76
N ASP A 91 -20.36 -4.32 -15.05
CA ASP A 91 -19.27 -4.50 -16.02
C ASP A 91 -18.16 -3.48 -15.80
N MET A 92 -18.53 -2.23 -15.51
CA MET A 92 -17.58 -1.19 -15.14
C MET A 92 -16.87 -1.55 -13.82
N ALA A 93 -17.60 -1.97 -12.79
CA ALA A 93 -17.05 -2.37 -11.50
C ALA A 93 -16.02 -3.50 -11.64
N VAL A 94 -16.37 -4.56 -12.39
CA VAL A 94 -15.45 -5.68 -12.66
C VAL A 94 -14.16 -5.21 -13.33
N ASN A 95 -14.24 -4.34 -14.33
CA ASN A 95 -13.08 -3.84 -15.05
C ASN A 95 -12.18 -2.97 -14.15
N ILE A 96 -12.78 -2.10 -13.34
CA ILE A 96 -12.05 -1.25 -12.38
C ILE A 96 -11.33 -2.12 -11.35
N ILE A 97 -12.04 -3.07 -10.72
CA ILE A 97 -11.45 -3.92 -9.66
C ILE A 97 -10.31 -4.77 -10.23
N LEU A 98 -10.52 -5.40 -11.39
CA LEU A 98 -9.50 -6.22 -12.04
C LEU A 98 -8.25 -5.40 -12.32
N ASN A 99 -8.38 -4.20 -12.90
CA ASN A 99 -7.25 -3.32 -13.16
C ASN A 99 -6.58 -2.87 -11.87
N ALA A 100 -7.34 -2.37 -10.89
CA ALA A 100 -6.81 -1.85 -9.63
C ALA A 100 -6.05 -2.91 -8.82
N LYS A 101 -6.46 -4.19 -8.91
CA LYS A 101 -5.77 -5.28 -8.22
C LYS A 101 -4.61 -5.87 -9.01
N THR A 102 -4.68 -5.96 -10.34
CA THR A 102 -3.73 -6.80 -11.09
C THR A 102 -2.71 -6.03 -11.94
N GLN A 103 -2.87 -4.72 -12.11
CA GLN A 103 -1.92 -3.92 -12.87
C GLN A 103 -0.53 -3.88 -12.22
N ARG A 104 -0.48 -3.64 -10.90
CA ARG A 104 0.76 -3.60 -10.13
C ARG A 104 0.45 -3.77 -8.65
N VAL A 105 0.65 -4.95 -8.11
CA VAL A 105 0.27 -5.31 -6.73
C VAL A 105 1.17 -4.73 -5.65
N GLY A 106 2.47 -4.54 -5.93
CA GLY A 106 3.48 -4.11 -4.95
C GLY A 106 3.54 -2.59 -4.73
N VAL A 107 2.41 -1.88 -4.81
CA VAL A 107 2.34 -0.43 -4.59
C VAL A 107 1.17 -0.08 -3.68
N CYS A 108 1.34 0.98 -2.89
CA CYS A 108 0.38 1.42 -1.87
C CYS A 108 -1.00 1.85 -2.40
N ASN A 109 -1.14 2.06 -3.72
CA ASN A 109 -2.41 2.40 -4.36
C ASN A 109 -3.06 1.24 -5.14
N ALA A 110 -2.54 0.01 -5.00
CA ALA A 110 -3.23 -1.18 -5.47
C ALA A 110 -4.46 -1.46 -4.59
N CYS A 111 -5.51 -2.05 -5.17
CA CYS A 111 -6.68 -2.45 -4.38
C CYS A 111 -6.33 -3.64 -3.49
N GLU A 112 -6.56 -3.50 -2.18
CA GLU A 112 -6.33 -4.55 -1.19
C GLU A 112 -7.63 -5.12 -0.62
N SER A 113 -8.68 -4.29 -0.58
CA SER A 113 -9.98 -4.66 -0.02
C SER A 113 -11.12 -4.28 -0.96
N LEU A 114 -12.05 -5.19 -1.13
CA LEU A 114 -13.29 -5.01 -1.86
C LEU A 114 -14.46 -5.09 -0.88
N VAL A 115 -15.30 -4.07 -0.85
CA VAL A 115 -16.54 -4.04 -0.07
C VAL A 115 -17.70 -4.06 -1.04
N VAL A 116 -18.61 -5.01 -0.89
CA VAL A 116 -19.71 -5.24 -1.84
C VAL A 116 -21.07 -5.12 -1.14
N HIS A 117 -21.96 -4.32 -1.72
CA HIS A 117 -23.34 -4.26 -1.23
C HIS A 117 -24.04 -5.61 -1.39
N GLU A 118 -24.73 -6.10 -0.36
CA GLU A 118 -25.27 -7.46 -0.31
C GLU A 118 -26.29 -7.77 -1.45
N LYS A 119 -27.00 -6.75 -1.94
CA LYS A 119 -28.00 -6.93 -3.02
C LYS A 119 -27.39 -7.32 -4.37
N ILE A 120 -26.11 -6.98 -4.61
CA ILE A 120 -25.47 -7.22 -5.91
C ILE A 120 -24.41 -8.32 -5.87
N LYS A 121 -24.08 -8.83 -4.68
CA LYS A 121 -23.02 -9.84 -4.50
C LYS A 121 -23.22 -11.08 -5.38
N ASP A 122 -24.47 -11.56 -5.52
CA ASP A 122 -24.79 -12.77 -6.27
C ASP A 122 -24.55 -12.60 -7.78
N ALA A 123 -24.71 -11.39 -8.30
CA ALA A 123 -24.45 -11.07 -9.70
C ALA A 123 -22.98 -10.72 -9.96
N LEU A 124 -22.32 -10.03 -9.03
CA LEU A 124 -20.96 -9.53 -9.19
C LEU A 124 -19.90 -10.59 -8.91
N LEU A 125 -19.96 -11.24 -7.74
CA LEU A 125 -18.85 -12.04 -7.22
C LEU A 125 -18.50 -13.26 -8.08
N PRO A 126 -19.45 -14.04 -8.66
CA PRO A 126 -19.09 -15.16 -9.52
C PRO A 126 -18.31 -14.74 -10.78
N VAL A 127 -18.70 -13.64 -11.40
CA VAL A 127 -18.04 -13.11 -12.60
C VAL A 127 -16.66 -12.54 -12.27
N LEU A 128 -16.58 -11.74 -11.19
CA LEU A 128 -15.35 -11.11 -10.72
C LEU A 128 -14.33 -12.16 -10.28
N SER A 129 -14.76 -13.15 -9.48
CA SER A 129 -13.85 -14.19 -8.96
C SER A 129 -13.22 -15.01 -10.08
N ALA A 130 -13.98 -15.36 -11.12
CA ALA A 130 -13.44 -16.07 -12.28
C ALA A 130 -12.34 -15.27 -12.99
N LYS A 131 -12.51 -13.94 -13.13
CA LYS A 131 -11.52 -13.07 -13.78
C LYS A 131 -10.29 -12.84 -12.89
N LEU A 132 -10.46 -12.64 -11.57
CA LEU A 132 -9.37 -12.50 -10.62
C LEU A 132 -8.53 -13.79 -10.53
N ARG A 133 -9.19 -14.94 -10.49
CA ARG A 133 -8.53 -16.24 -10.51
C ARG A 133 -7.69 -16.47 -11.77
N ALA A 134 -8.18 -16.06 -12.94
CA ALA A 134 -7.42 -16.11 -14.19
C ALA A 134 -6.13 -15.26 -14.16
N LYS A 135 -5.95 -14.46 -13.12
CA LYS A 135 -4.75 -13.67 -12.80
C LYS A 135 -4.04 -14.14 -11.53
N ASP A 136 -4.33 -15.36 -11.06
CA ASP A 136 -3.75 -15.98 -9.87
C ASP A 136 -3.99 -15.17 -8.57
N VAL A 137 -5.09 -14.41 -8.49
CA VAL A 137 -5.44 -13.64 -7.28
C VAL A 137 -6.18 -14.55 -6.30
N GLU A 138 -5.63 -14.69 -5.08
CA GLU A 138 -6.30 -15.31 -3.94
C GLU A 138 -7.37 -14.35 -3.39
N ILE A 139 -8.57 -14.86 -3.17
CA ILE A 139 -9.68 -14.07 -2.64
C ILE A 139 -10.01 -14.57 -1.23
N ARG A 140 -9.90 -13.69 -0.25
CA ARG A 140 -10.29 -13.92 1.15
C ARG A 140 -11.63 -13.27 1.39
N ALA A 141 -12.65 -14.06 1.63
CA ALA A 141 -14.02 -13.61 1.65
C ALA A 141 -14.71 -13.85 3.00
N ASP A 142 -15.62 -12.95 3.37
CA ASP A 142 -16.50 -13.16 4.51
C ASP A 142 -17.49 -14.32 4.27
N GLU A 143 -18.23 -14.70 5.30
CA GLU A 143 -19.18 -15.82 5.26
C GLU A 143 -20.25 -15.68 4.19
N LYS A 144 -20.67 -14.42 3.86
CA LYS A 144 -21.72 -14.15 2.86
C LYS A 144 -21.18 -14.19 1.42
N ALA A 145 -19.96 -13.78 1.22
CA ALA A 145 -19.30 -13.74 -0.09
C ALA A 145 -18.65 -15.08 -0.46
N LEU A 146 -18.12 -15.81 0.52
CA LEU A 146 -17.36 -17.05 0.31
C LEU A 146 -18.04 -18.10 -0.58
N PRO A 147 -19.36 -18.39 -0.43
CA PRO A 147 -20.04 -19.35 -1.30
C PRO A 147 -20.13 -18.95 -2.77
N LEU A 148 -19.91 -17.65 -3.07
CA LEU A 148 -20.00 -17.07 -4.41
C LEU A 148 -18.64 -16.93 -5.10
N VAL A 149 -17.56 -17.24 -4.37
CA VAL A 149 -16.19 -17.12 -4.84
C VAL A 149 -15.60 -18.50 -5.04
N GLN A 150 -15.25 -18.82 -6.28
CA GLN A 150 -14.62 -20.09 -6.59
C GLN A 150 -13.21 -20.18 -5.98
N ASP A 151 -12.95 -21.23 -5.20
CA ASP A 151 -11.71 -21.48 -4.45
C ASP A 151 -11.33 -20.31 -3.50
N GLY A 152 -12.34 -19.60 -2.97
CA GLY A 152 -12.15 -18.57 -1.98
C GLY A 152 -11.63 -19.13 -0.64
N VAL A 153 -10.87 -18.33 0.06
CA VAL A 153 -10.37 -18.61 1.42
C VAL A 153 -11.24 -17.84 2.42
N PRO A 154 -11.64 -18.43 3.56
CA PRO A 154 -12.31 -17.66 4.61
C PRO A 154 -11.43 -16.51 5.10
N ALA A 155 -11.97 -15.30 5.12
CA ALA A 155 -11.31 -14.15 5.70
C ALA A 155 -11.30 -14.22 7.23
N THR A 156 -10.30 -13.64 7.84
CA THR A 156 -10.15 -13.43 9.28
C THR A 156 -10.20 -11.94 9.62
N ASP A 157 -10.31 -11.59 10.89
CA ASP A 157 -10.31 -10.18 11.32
C ASP A 157 -9.03 -9.43 10.91
N GLU A 158 -7.92 -10.14 10.75
CA GLU A 158 -6.65 -9.55 10.30
C GLU A 158 -6.69 -9.11 8.82
N ASP A 159 -7.60 -9.65 8.03
CA ASP A 159 -7.69 -9.37 6.59
C ASP A 159 -8.34 -8.01 6.29
N TRP A 160 -9.16 -7.46 7.22
CA TRP A 160 -9.94 -6.25 6.96
C TRP A 160 -9.12 -4.96 6.91
N GLY A 161 -7.92 -4.97 7.47
CA GLY A 161 -7.02 -3.80 7.47
C GLY A 161 -5.64 -4.12 6.89
N ARG A 162 -5.46 -5.24 6.22
CA ARG A 162 -4.16 -5.72 5.78
C ARG A 162 -3.77 -5.19 4.40
N GLU A 163 -2.58 -4.61 4.31
CA GLU A 163 -1.90 -4.35 3.05
C GLU A 163 -1.12 -5.62 2.66
N TYR A 164 -1.56 -6.32 1.61
CA TYR A 164 -0.94 -7.57 1.17
C TYR A 164 0.29 -7.34 0.30
N LEU A 165 0.26 -6.31 -0.57
CA LEU A 165 1.28 -6.05 -1.60
C LEU A 165 1.53 -7.27 -2.51
N ASP A 166 0.51 -8.09 -2.68
CA ASP A 166 0.56 -9.37 -3.39
C ASP A 166 -0.76 -9.61 -4.14
N TYR A 167 -0.84 -10.69 -4.90
CA TYR A 167 -2.05 -11.15 -5.59
C TYR A 167 -3.06 -11.75 -4.59
N ILE A 168 -3.43 -10.97 -3.57
CA ILE A 168 -4.40 -11.30 -2.54
C ILE A 168 -5.36 -10.12 -2.39
N ILE A 169 -6.66 -10.38 -2.27
CA ILE A 169 -7.68 -9.36 -2.02
C ILE A 169 -8.68 -9.86 -0.97
N SER A 170 -9.04 -8.99 -0.02
CA SER A 170 -10.15 -9.27 0.90
C SER A 170 -11.48 -8.82 0.30
N VAL A 171 -12.56 -9.56 0.60
CA VAL A 171 -13.93 -9.27 0.14
C VAL A 171 -14.86 -9.30 1.33
N LYS A 172 -15.51 -8.16 1.62
CA LYS A 172 -16.50 -8.01 2.69
C LYS A 172 -17.85 -7.59 2.13
N THR A 173 -18.91 -8.20 2.64
CA THR A 173 -20.30 -7.89 2.26
C THR A 173 -20.93 -6.96 3.29
N VAL A 174 -21.56 -5.88 2.83
CA VAL A 174 -22.23 -4.88 3.68
C VAL A 174 -23.64 -4.60 3.19
N SER A 175 -24.50 -4.09 4.08
CA SER A 175 -25.88 -3.75 3.79
C SER A 175 -26.08 -2.29 3.36
N SER A 176 -25.08 -1.44 3.55
CA SER A 176 -25.16 -0.01 3.24
C SER A 176 -23.77 0.62 3.08
N VAL A 177 -23.74 1.84 2.53
CA VAL A 177 -22.52 2.65 2.46
C VAL A 177 -22.03 3.05 3.87
N ASP A 178 -22.95 3.27 4.82
CA ASP A 178 -22.57 3.62 6.20
C ASP A 178 -21.84 2.47 6.90
N GLU A 179 -22.27 1.22 6.64
CA GLU A 179 -21.56 0.02 7.12
C GLU A 179 -20.20 -0.15 6.42
N ALA A 180 -20.09 0.26 5.15
CA ALA A 180 -18.82 0.22 4.43
C ALA A 180 -17.78 1.20 4.98
N ILE A 181 -18.23 2.34 5.55
CA ILE A 181 -17.39 3.39 6.13
C ILE A 181 -16.95 3.04 7.56
N ALA A 182 -17.78 2.31 8.31
CA ALA A 182 -17.54 1.94 9.71
C ALA A 182 -16.46 0.85 9.86
#